data_ef2974906e66c11accb67dbfeb7dc367
#
_entry.id   ef2974906e66c11accb67dbfeb7dc367
#
_cell.length_a   1.000
_cell.length_b   1.000
_cell.length_c   1.000
_cell.angle_alpha   90.00
_cell.angle_beta   90.00
_cell.angle_gamma   90.00
#
_symmetry.space_group_name_H-M   'P 1'
#
loop_
_entity.id
_entity.type
_entity.pdbx_description
1 polymer ?
#
loop_
_entity_poly.entity_id
_entity_poly.type
_entity_poly.pdbx_seq_one_letter_code
_entity_poly.pdbx_strand_id
1 'polypeptide(L)'
;MAVTFVRSALMVPGKFPQAHEYLEKRIKWLKEKFGVEASLMALLGGQVGRIATVTEQDDVAQIEKIRREIVGGALPKELATGAEGLFVPGETKDRIWLKIR
;
A
#
# COMPACT_ATOMS: atom_id res chain seq x y z
N MET A 1 10.63 -18.25 -0.70
CA MET A 1 10.15 -18.12 0.69
C MET A 1 9.21 -16.94 0.77
N ALA A 2 8.00 -17.16 1.28
CA ALA A 2 6.97 -16.12 1.31
C ALA A 2 7.34 -14.98 2.27
N VAL A 3 7.06 -13.77 1.81
CA VAL A 3 7.26 -12.56 2.62
C VAL A 3 5.95 -11.78 2.66
N THR A 4 5.73 -11.08 3.76
CA THR A 4 4.58 -10.18 3.90
C THR A 4 5.09 -8.75 3.85
N PHE A 5 4.62 -7.98 2.87
CA PHE A 5 4.95 -6.57 2.74
C PHE A 5 3.80 -5.75 3.31
N VAL A 6 4.12 -4.84 4.23
CA VAL A 6 3.15 -3.96 4.87
C VAL A 6 3.54 -2.51 4.63
N ARG A 7 2.68 -1.76 3.97
CA ARG A 7 2.81 -0.31 3.88
C ARG A 7 1.75 0.34 4.74
N SER A 8 2.16 1.04 5.77
CA SER A 8 1.24 1.79 6.61
C SER A 8 1.34 3.28 6.30
N ALA A 9 0.22 3.96 6.31
CA ALA A 9 0.15 5.38 6.06
C ALA A 9 -0.84 6.02 7.03
N LEU A 10 -0.62 7.29 7.34
CA LEU A 10 -1.52 8.07 8.19
C LEU A 10 -2.43 8.91 7.30
N MET A 11 -3.73 8.64 7.39
CA MET A 11 -4.72 9.41 6.63
C MET A 11 -4.92 10.80 7.24
N VAL A 12 -5.12 11.79 6.39
CA VAL A 12 -5.41 13.16 6.85
C VAL A 12 -6.80 13.19 7.48
N PRO A 13 -6.96 13.77 8.69
CA PRO A 13 -8.28 13.92 9.32
C PRO A 13 -9.27 14.62 8.38
N GLY A 14 -10.48 14.08 8.27
CA GLY A 14 -11.49 14.59 7.35
C GLY A 14 -11.39 14.04 5.93
N LYS A 15 -10.36 13.23 5.63
CA LYS A 15 -10.15 12.64 4.31
C LYS A 15 -10.22 11.11 4.30
N PHE A 16 -10.71 10.50 5.37
CA PHE A 16 -10.73 9.05 5.49
C PHE A 16 -11.49 8.35 4.36
N PRO A 17 -12.71 8.78 3.99
CA PRO A 17 -13.42 8.12 2.88
C PRO A 17 -12.66 8.21 1.56
N GLN A 18 -12.07 9.35 1.25
CA GLN A 18 -11.30 9.55 0.02
C GLN A 18 -10.03 8.71 0.01
N ALA A 19 -9.35 8.61 1.16
CA ALA A 19 -8.15 7.79 1.29
C ALA A 19 -8.47 6.30 1.12
N HIS A 20 -9.56 5.83 1.70
CA HIS A 20 -10.04 4.46 1.51
C HIS A 20 -10.34 4.17 0.05
N GLU A 21 -11.07 5.03 -0.62
CA GLU A 21 -11.40 4.87 -2.03
C GLU A 21 -10.14 4.82 -2.90
N TYR A 22 -9.18 5.69 -2.64
CA TYR A 22 -7.89 5.68 -3.34
C TYR A 22 -7.16 4.34 -3.17
N LEU A 23 -7.07 3.85 -1.94
CA LEU A 23 -6.39 2.58 -1.64
C LEU A 23 -7.09 1.38 -2.27
N GLU A 24 -8.42 1.37 -2.29
CA GLU A 24 -9.18 0.32 -2.97
C GLU A 24 -8.86 0.28 -4.47
N LYS A 25 -8.79 1.45 -5.11
CA LYS A 25 -8.41 1.54 -6.53
C LYS A 25 -6.99 1.05 -6.76
N ARG A 26 -6.06 1.38 -5.87
CA ARG A 26 -4.67 0.95 -5.97
C ARG A 26 -4.53 -0.56 -5.80
N ILE A 27 -5.26 -1.14 -4.87
CA ILE A 27 -5.31 -2.59 -4.65
C ILE A 27 -5.83 -3.31 -5.90
N LYS A 28 -6.89 -2.80 -6.48
CA LYS A 28 -7.45 -3.36 -7.72
C LYS A 28 -6.42 -3.33 -8.85
N TRP A 29 -5.71 -2.23 -9.00
CA TRP A 29 -4.67 -2.10 -10.01
C TRP A 29 -3.53 -3.09 -9.79
N LEU A 30 -3.07 -3.27 -8.55
CA LEU A 30 -2.02 -4.24 -8.22
C LEU A 30 -2.44 -5.65 -8.61
N LYS A 31 -3.67 -6.03 -8.33
CA LYS A 31 -4.19 -7.36 -8.68
C LYS A 31 -4.27 -7.54 -10.19
N GLU A 32 -4.77 -6.56 -10.91
CA GLU A 32 -4.93 -6.63 -12.36
C GLU A 32 -3.58 -6.67 -13.08
N LYS A 33 -2.62 -5.90 -12.64
CA LYS A 33 -1.32 -5.78 -13.31
C LYS A 33 -0.32 -6.86 -12.88
N PHE A 34 -0.26 -7.20 -11.61
CA PHE A 34 0.77 -8.10 -11.06
C PHE A 34 0.21 -9.39 -10.47
N GLY A 35 -1.12 -9.54 -10.40
CA GLY A 35 -1.73 -10.69 -9.76
C GLY A 35 -1.56 -10.74 -8.25
N VAL A 36 -1.16 -9.63 -7.63
CA VAL A 36 -0.93 -9.55 -6.19
C VAL A 36 -2.22 -9.17 -5.47
N GLU A 37 -2.61 -9.97 -4.49
CA GLU A 37 -3.74 -9.66 -3.64
C GLU A 37 -3.28 -8.86 -2.42
N ALA A 38 -4.06 -7.85 -2.06
CA ALA A 38 -3.77 -7.00 -0.93
C ALA A 38 -4.98 -6.90 -0.01
N SER A 39 -4.71 -6.78 1.29
CA SER A 39 -5.73 -6.51 2.30
C SER A 39 -5.52 -5.10 2.86
N LEU A 40 -6.61 -4.45 3.26
CA LEU A 40 -6.56 -3.22 4.01
C LEU A 40 -6.81 -3.51 5.47
N MET A 41 -5.98 -2.95 6.35
CA MET A 41 -6.11 -3.09 7.79
C MET A 41 -6.10 -1.72 8.45
N ALA A 42 -7.02 -1.48 9.38
CA ALA A 42 -7.04 -0.27 10.18
C ALA A 42 -6.41 -0.55 11.54
N LEU A 43 -5.60 0.37 12.02
CA LEU A 43 -5.02 0.28 13.35
C LEU A 43 -6.07 0.66 14.39
N LEU A 44 -6.45 -0.27 15.26
CA LEU A 44 -7.45 -0.03 16.30
C LEU A 44 -6.84 0.51 17.60
N GLY A 45 -5.60 0.12 17.89
CA GLY A 45 -4.89 0.62 19.07
C GLY A 45 -3.72 1.50 18.64
N GLY A 46 -3.55 2.66 19.26
CA GLY A 46 -2.49 3.59 18.93
C GLY A 46 -2.97 4.77 18.10
N GLN A 47 -2.28 5.09 17.03
CA GLN A 47 -2.53 6.31 16.25
C GLN A 47 -3.81 6.21 15.42
N VAL A 48 -4.75 7.11 15.66
CA VAL A 48 -6.01 7.19 14.91
C VAL A 48 -5.74 7.62 13.46
N GLY A 49 -6.38 6.91 12.51
CA GLY A 49 -6.24 7.23 11.09
C GLY A 49 -5.10 6.49 10.40
N ARG A 50 -4.39 5.59 11.09
CA ARG A 50 -3.38 4.77 10.43
C ARG A 50 -4.01 3.57 9.75
N ILE A 51 -3.67 3.39 8.49
CA ILE A 51 -4.18 2.31 7.66
C ILE A 51 -3.00 1.58 7.02
N ALA A 52 -3.13 0.28 6.84
CA ALA A 52 -2.08 -0.52 6.22
C ALA A 52 -2.61 -1.30 5.03
N THR A 53 -1.79 -1.36 3.98
CA THR A 53 -1.96 -2.27 2.85
C THR A 53 -1.01 -3.44 3.05
N VAL A 54 -1.55 -4.64 3.09
CA VAL A 54 -0.79 -5.86 3.37
C VAL A 54 -0.84 -6.77 2.16
N THR A 55 0.33 -7.16 1.64
CA THR A 55 0.44 -8.10 0.53
C THR A 55 1.33 -9.26 0.90
N GLU A 56 0.97 -10.47 0.47
CA GLU A 56 1.86 -11.62 0.54
C GLU A 56 2.48 -11.85 -0.83
N GLN A 57 3.79 -12.04 -0.87
CA GLN A 57 4.53 -12.22 -2.11
C GLN A 57 5.51 -13.37 -1.95
N ASP A 58 5.94 -13.95 -3.08
CA ASP A 58 6.80 -15.13 -3.07
C ASP A 58 8.17 -14.87 -2.45
N ASP A 59 8.71 -13.69 -2.74
CA ASP A 59 10.02 -13.29 -2.26
C ASP A 59 10.22 -11.77 -2.34
N VAL A 60 11.34 -11.30 -1.83
CA VAL A 60 11.70 -9.88 -1.86
C VAL A 60 11.93 -9.39 -3.30
N ALA A 61 12.39 -10.26 -4.19
CA ALA A 61 12.63 -9.88 -5.59
C ALA A 61 11.33 -9.45 -6.29
N GLN A 62 10.21 -10.07 -5.96
CA GLN A 62 8.92 -9.67 -6.50
C GLN A 62 8.53 -8.26 -6.04
N ILE A 63 8.76 -7.93 -4.78
CA ILE A 63 8.53 -6.59 -4.22
C ILE A 63 9.38 -5.56 -4.96
N GLU A 64 10.66 -5.86 -5.14
CA GLU A 64 11.61 -5.00 -5.85
C GLU A 64 11.19 -4.77 -7.31
N LYS A 65 10.73 -5.80 -7.98
CA LYS A 65 10.25 -5.72 -9.35
C LYS A 65 9.05 -4.76 -9.48
N ILE A 66 8.07 -4.93 -8.61
CA ILE A 66 6.87 -4.07 -8.60
C ILE A 66 7.26 -2.63 -8.33
N ARG A 67 8.12 -2.40 -7.34
CA ARG A 67 8.60 -1.07 -7.00
C ARG A 67 9.31 -0.40 -8.18
N ARG A 68 10.17 -1.13 -8.88
CA ARG A 68 10.87 -0.60 -10.05
C ARG A 68 9.91 -0.17 -11.16
N GLU A 69 8.88 -0.96 -11.41
CA GLU A 69 7.89 -0.62 -12.43
C GLU A 69 7.07 0.62 -12.02
N ILE A 70 6.71 0.75 -10.75
CA ILE A 70 6.00 1.93 -10.25
C ILE A 70 6.87 3.19 -10.39
N VAL A 71 8.11 3.12 -9.97
CA VAL A 71 9.08 4.22 -10.11
C VAL A 71 9.31 4.56 -11.58
N GLY A 72 9.28 3.55 -12.45
CA GLY A 72 9.42 3.72 -13.90
C GLY A 72 8.18 4.28 -14.62
N GLY A 73 7.12 4.61 -13.88
CA GLY A 73 5.94 5.24 -14.46
C GLY A 73 4.81 4.29 -14.84
N ALA A 74 4.83 3.04 -14.36
CA ALA A 74 3.77 2.07 -14.65
C ALA A 74 2.44 2.40 -13.97
N LEU A 75 2.47 3.20 -12.89
CA LEU A 75 1.28 3.59 -12.17
C LEU A 75 0.43 4.54 -13.03
N PRO A 76 -0.88 4.25 -13.22
CA PRO A 76 -1.75 5.15 -13.97
C PRO A 76 -1.76 6.55 -13.36
N LYS A 77 -1.89 7.57 -14.20
CA LYS A 77 -1.86 8.97 -13.78
C LYS A 77 -2.85 9.26 -12.63
N GLU A 78 -4.05 8.70 -12.69
CA GLU A 78 -5.06 8.85 -11.64
C GLU A 78 -4.56 8.38 -10.28
N LEU A 79 -3.83 7.26 -10.25
CA LEU A 79 -3.26 6.72 -9.01
C LEU A 79 -1.98 7.44 -8.61
N ALA A 80 -1.21 7.92 -9.59
CA ALA A 80 0.02 8.67 -9.31
C ALA A 80 -0.27 10.01 -8.64
N THR A 81 -1.37 10.66 -9.00
CA THR A 81 -1.76 11.97 -8.47
C THR A 81 -2.87 11.91 -7.42
N GLY A 82 -3.62 10.81 -7.38
CA GLY A 82 -4.82 10.68 -6.54
C GLY A 82 -4.56 10.67 -5.03
N ALA A 83 -3.32 10.39 -4.62
CA ALA A 83 -2.97 10.37 -3.19
C ALA A 83 -2.73 11.76 -2.61
N GLU A 84 -2.64 12.78 -3.45
CA GLU A 84 -2.31 14.14 -3.01
C GLU A 84 -3.33 14.66 -1.99
N GLY A 85 -2.83 15.10 -0.84
CA GLY A 85 -3.67 15.64 0.23
C GLY A 85 -4.43 14.60 1.05
N LEU A 86 -4.28 13.31 0.76
CA LEU A 86 -5.00 12.23 1.48
C LEU A 86 -4.19 11.64 2.65
N PHE A 87 -2.86 11.71 2.58
CA PHE A 87 -1.98 11.12 3.57
C PHE A 87 -1.01 12.16 4.13
N VAL A 88 -0.69 12.00 5.41
CA VAL A 88 0.24 12.91 6.09
C VAL A 88 1.66 12.65 5.59
N PRO A 89 2.37 13.67 5.08
CA PRO A 89 3.74 13.52 4.60
C PRO A 89 4.68 12.99 5.69
N GLY A 90 5.59 12.09 5.31
CA GLY A 90 6.58 11.53 6.23
C GLY A 90 6.06 10.44 7.16
N GLU A 91 4.77 10.11 7.11
CA GLU A 91 4.15 9.12 7.99
C GLU A 91 3.89 7.77 7.30
N THR A 92 4.32 7.60 6.07
CA THR A 92 4.23 6.32 5.36
C THR A 92 5.44 5.46 5.73
N LYS A 93 5.18 4.24 6.18
CA LYS A 93 6.22 3.31 6.65
C LYS A 93 6.04 1.96 5.98
N ASP A 94 7.15 1.39 5.51
CA ASP A 94 7.17 0.08 4.89
C ASP A 94 7.87 -0.93 5.80
N ARG A 95 7.31 -2.14 5.86
CA ARG A 95 7.91 -3.26 6.58
C ARG A 95 7.79 -4.52 5.76
N ILE A 96 8.81 -5.35 5.83
CA ILE A 96 8.82 -6.67 5.20
C ILE A 96 8.99 -7.70 6.31
N TRP A 97 8.05 -8.63 6.39
CA TRP A 97 8.08 -9.72 7.34
C TRP A 97 8.40 -11.01 6.63
N LEU A 98 9.40 -11.72 7.11
CA LEU A 98 9.75 -13.04 6.61
C LEU A 98 8.98 -14.08 7.41
N LYS A 99 8.25 -14.95 6.72
CA LYS A 99 7.55 -16.05 7.39
C LYS A 99 8.58 -17.14 7.72
N ILE A 100 8.75 -17.42 8.99
CA ILE A 100 9.69 -18.44 9.45
C ILE A 100 9.00 -19.72 9.92
N ARG A 101 7.66 -19.74 9.94
CA ARG A 101 6.94 -20.93 10.39
C ARG A 101 5.49 -20.95 9.88
#